data_f4f8db4490170e8fb1b56ecc4204efec
#
_entry.id   f4f8db4490170e8fb1b56ecc4204efec
#
_cell.length_a   1.000
_cell.length_b   1.000
_cell.length_c   1.000
_cell.angle_alpha   90.00
_cell.angle_beta   90.00
_cell.angle_gamma   90.00
#
_symmetry.space_group_name_H-M   'P 1'
#
loop_
_entity.id
_entity.type
_entity.pdbx_description
1 polymer ?
#
loop_
_entity_poly.entity_id
_entity_poly.type
_entity_poly.pdbx_seq_one_letter_code
_entity_poly.pdbx_strand_id
1 'polypeptide(L)'
;DAVPGWVQATVGLYDAQSNEVAFADDYRFRPDPVIFYAIPQSGTYTLKIHDSLYRGREDFLYRMTVGEVPFVTGVFPCGGPAGARVPASVSGWNLPGASTELDFRGLQPGLCLFQACRSANEIPVHADALPERFESEPNDARTNATSVSLPVIVNGRIDRPGDWDAVRFEGRAGDSLVAEVYARRLDSPVDSVVRLIDPSGKQVAANDDREDKGAGLNTHHADSYLCARLLADGVYTVLVGDTQRAGGPAYGYRLRLSAPQPDFELRVTPSGLNVRAGASVPLTAFALRKDGFTNAISLALAGAPAGYRLDGATIPAGAEQVTFTLTAPLDAPDDPVSLKMEGR
;
A
#
# COMPACT_ATOMS: atom_id res chain seq x y z
N ASP A 1 5.36 -2.12 12.83
CA ASP A 1 5.49 -0.66 12.80
C ASP A 1 6.85 -0.27 13.35
N ALA A 2 7.83 -0.08 12.45
CA ALA A 2 9.13 0.42 12.86
C ALA A 2 8.96 1.86 13.36
N VAL A 3 9.26 2.11 14.62
CA VAL A 3 9.34 3.47 15.14
C VAL A 3 10.60 4.09 14.54
N PRO A 4 10.49 5.21 13.79
CA PRO A 4 11.65 5.83 13.16
C PRO A 4 12.76 6.13 14.17
N GLY A 5 13.99 5.70 13.86
CA GLY A 5 15.16 5.93 14.69
C GLY A 5 15.56 4.79 15.63
N TRP A 6 14.84 3.68 15.62
CA TRP A 6 15.19 2.47 16.36
C TRP A 6 16.13 1.57 15.55
N VAL A 7 16.28 0.29 15.94
CA VAL A 7 17.20 -0.61 15.24
C VAL A 7 16.81 -0.76 13.77
N GLN A 8 17.77 -0.55 12.89
CA GLN A 8 17.67 -0.96 11.48
C GLN A 8 18.45 -2.29 11.37
N ALA A 9 17.72 -3.38 11.51
CA ALA A 9 18.33 -4.70 11.60
C ALA A 9 18.91 -5.14 10.26
N THR A 10 20.06 -5.80 10.34
CA THR A 10 20.58 -6.66 9.27
C THR A 10 20.72 -8.07 9.81
N VAL A 11 20.49 -9.07 8.96
CA VAL A 11 20.60 -10.48 9.31
C VAL A 11 21.51 -11.19 8.32
N GLY A 12 22.54 -11.85 8.83
CA GLY A 12 23.43 -12.73 8.06
C GLY A 12 23.31 -14.17 8.53
N LEU A 13 23.20 -15.11 7.59
CA LEU A 13 23.24 -16.56 7.86
C LEU A 13 24.58 -17.11 7.42
N TYR A 14 25.24 -17.85 8.30
CA TYR A 14 26.57 -18.42 8.08
C TYR A 14 26.53 -19.93 8.26
N ASP A 15 27.28 -20.65 7.42
CA ASP A 15 27.49 -22.10 7.54
C ASP A 15 28.49 -22.47 8.67
N ALA A 16 28.74 -23.75 8.85
CA ALA A 16 29.67 -24.27 9.85
C ALA A 16 31.13 -23.84 9.61
N GLN A 17 31.47 -23.43 8.40
CA GLN A 17 32.78 -22.92 8.00
C GLN A 17 32.87 -21.40 8.10
N SER A 18 31.82 -20.74 8.61
CA SER A 18 31.70 -19.29 8.73
C SER A 18 31.61 -18.56 7.38
N ASN A 19 31.22 -19.25 6.30
CA ASN A 19 30.88 -18.58 5.05
C ASN A 19 29.47 -18.00 5.15
N GLU A 20 29.29 -16.76 4.67
CA GLU A 20 27.96 -16.16 4.55
C GLU A 20 27.20 -16.83 3.41
N VAL A 21 26.09 -17.45 3.73
CA VAL A 21 25.25 -18.19 2.77
C VAL A 21 23.95 -17.45 2.42
N ALA A 22 23.53 -16.49 3.25
CA ALA A 22 22.45 -15.55 2.96
C ALA A 22 22.60 -14.29 3.80
N PHE A 23 22.12 -13.16 3.25
CA PHE A 23 22.10 -11.86 3.90
C PHE A 23 20.85 -11.10 3.53
N ALA A 24 20.30 -10.32 4.46
CA ALA A 24 19.24 -9.34 4.22
C ALA A 24 19.38 -8.16 5.17
N ASP A 25 19.09 -6.97 4.70
CA ASP A 25 19.00 -5.73 5.46
C ASP A 25 17.62 -5.10 5.40
N ASP A 26 16.80 -5.53 4.43
CA ASP A 26 15.41 -5.18 4.28
C ASP A 26 14.60 -6.33 3.63
N TYR A 27 13.30 -6.13 3.49
CA TYR A 27 12.44 -6.96 2.65
C TYR A 27 11.57 -6.07 1.79
N ARG A 28 11.90 -5.96 0.50
CA ARG A 28 11.22 -5.09 -0.47
C ARG A 28 11.28 -3.62 -0.03
N PHE A 29 10.15 -3.12 0.52
CA PHE A 29 9.98 -1.71 0.92
C PHE A 29 9.89 -1.55 2.45
N ARG A 30 10.22 -2.60 3.19
CA ARG A 30 10.14 -2.68 4.65
C ARG A 30 11.53 -2.81 5.23
N PRO A 31 11.84 -2.07 6.30
CA PRO A 31 13.18 -2.09 6.91
C PRO A 31 13.46 -3.37 7.71
N ASP A 32 12.48 -4.25 7.91
CA ASP A 32 12.66 -5.49 8.64
C ASP A 32 13.13 -6.59 7.69
N PRO A 33 14.33 -7.17 7.89
CA PRO A 33 14.92 -8.13 6.98
C PRO A 33 14.21 -9.50 7.04
N VAL A 34 14.12 -10.16 5.88
CA VAL A 34 13.62 -11.52 5.76
C VAL A 34 14.58 -12.35 4.92
N ILE A 35 15.02 -13.49 5.48
CA ILE A 35 15.81 -14.50 4.76
C ILE A 35 14.97 -15.75 4.53
N PHE A 36 14.90 -16.19 3.29
CA PHE A 36 14.54 -17.56 2.94
C PHE A 36 15.78 -18.28 2.42
N TYR A 37 16.12 -19.39 3.06
CA TYR A 37 17.28 -20.20 2.68
C TYR A 37 16.95 -21.69 2.79
N ALA A 38 17.06 -22.41 1.67
CA ALA A 38 16.91 -23.85 1.66
C ALA A 38 18.20 -24.49 2.19
N ILE A 39 18.15 -25.06 3.39
CA ILE A 39 19.30 -25.71 4.04
C ILE A 39 19.74 -26.91 3.20
N PRO A 40 20.94 -26.92 2.60
CA PRO A 40 21.35 -27.99 1.69
C PRO A 40 21.82 -29.25 2.42
N GLN A 41 22.27 -29.13 3.67
CA GLN A 41 22.73 -30.25 4.49
C GLN A 41 22.54 -29.98 5.97
N SER A 42 22.33 -31.04 6.75
CA SER A 42 22.22 -30.92 8.20
C SER A 42 23.53 -30.42 8.80
N GLY A 43 23.45 -29.51 9.76
CA GLY A 43 24.61 -28.92 10.40
C GLY A 43 24.26 -27.76 11.30
N THR A 44 25.30 -27.13 11.83
CA THR A 44 25.17 -25.90 12.61
C THR A 44 25.28 -24.68 11.69
N TYR A 45 24.25 -23.84 11.75
CA TYR A 45 24.24 -22.54 11.08
C TYR A 45 24.18 -21.43 12.13
N THR A 46 24.86 -20.32 11.86
CA THR A 46 24.90 -19.18 12.77
C THR A 46 24.13 -18.01 12.16
N LEU A 47 23.12 -17.50 12.87
CA LEU A 47 22.48 -16.22 12.54
C LEU A 47 23.18 -15.08 13.29
N LYS A 48 23.55 -14.04 12.57
CA LYS A 48 24.05 -12.78 13.13
C LYS A 48 23.05 -11.68 12.86
N ILE A 49 22.71 -10.91 13.90
CA ILE A 49 21.87 -9.72 13.82
C ILE A 49 22.67 -8.55 14.34
N HIS A 50 22.63 -7.43 13.63
CA HIS A 50 23.19 -6.18 14.12
C HIS A 50 22.43 -4.98 13.51
N ASP A 51 22.59 -3.80 14.09
CA ASP A 51 22.11 -2.56 13.50
C ASP A 51 22.98 -2.19 12.28
N SER A 52 22.38 -1.82 11.16
CA SER A 52 23.08 -1.50 9.90
C SER A 52 24.09 -0.37 10.05
N LEU A 53 23.87 0.55 11.01
CA LEU A 53 24.77 1.65 11.34
C LEU A 53 25.67 1.34 12.55
N TYR A 54 25.70 0.07 13.02
CA TYR A 54 26.49 -0.37 14.19
C TYR A 54 26.19 0.43 15.45
N ARG A 55 24.97 0.94 15.62
CA ARG A 55 24.50 1.59 16.83
C ARG A 55 24.06 0.54 17.84
N GLY A 56 24.02 0.92 19.12
CA GLY A 56 23.49 0.09 20.19
C GLY A 56 22.84 0.95 21.26
N ARG A 57 21.64 0.56 21.71
CA ARG A 57 20.92 1.21 22.81
C ARG A 57 20.11 0.16 23.56
N GLU A 58 19.81 0.41 24.83
CA GLU A 58 19.00 -0.49 25.66
C GLU A 58 17.57 -0.67 25.14
N ASP A 59 17.06 0.31 24.40
CA ASP A 59 15.73 0.32 23.79
C ASP A 59 15.70 -0.21 22.32
N PHE A 60 16.83 -0.74 21.81
CA PHE A 60 16.90 -1.40 20.51
C PHE A 60 16.45 -2.85 20.62
N LEU A 61 15.12 -3.02 20.72
CA LEU A 61 14.50 -4.32 20.86
C LEU A 61 14.14 -4.90 19.48
N TYR A 62 14.33 -6.22 19.34
CA TYR A 62 13.88 -6.95 18.17
C TYR A 62 13.22 -8.27 18.57
N ARG A 63 12.40 -8.78 17.69
CA ARG A 63 11.82 -10.13 17.75
C ARG A 63 12.11 -10.85 16.45
N MET A 64 12.70 -12.03 16.54
CA MET A 64 13.03 -12.86 15.39
C MET A 64 12.22 -14.16 15.41
N THR A 65 11.71 -14.53 14.25
CA THR A 65 11.08 -15.84 14.01
C THR A 65 11.98 -16.67 13.11
N VAL A 66 12.29 -17.89 13.51
CA VAL A 66 13.13 -18.85 12.76
C VAL A 66 12.37 -20.17 12.66
N GLY A 67 12.32 -20.75 11.48
CA GLY A 67 11.69 -22.05 11.25
C GLY A 67 11.13 -22.21 9.84
N GLU A 68 10.50 -23.34 9.58
CA GLU A 68 9.75 -23.62 8.35
C GLU A 68 8.35 -22.97 8.42
N VAL A 69 8.32 -21.65 8.56
CA VAL A 69 7.09 -20.89 8.72
C VAL A 69 6.57 -20.44 7.36
N PRO A 70 5.25 -20.58 7.08
CA PRO A 70 4.68 -20.01 5.87
C PRO A 70 4.93 -18.51 5.79
N PHE A 71 5.38 -18.03 4.63
CA PHE A 71 5.58 -16.61 4.36
C PHE A 71 5.03 -16.28 2.97
N VAL A 72 4.12 -15.31 2.89
CA VAL A 72 3.49 -14.90 1.63
C VAL A 72 4.28 -13.79 0.96
N THR A 73 4.65 -14.01 -0.30
CA THR A 73 5.35 -13.03 -1.12
C THR A 73 4.45 -12.34 -2.16
N GLY A 74 3.24 -12.85 -2.36
CA GLY A 74 2.27 -12.24 -3.27
C GLY A 74 0.90 -12.86 -3.15
N VAL A 75 -0.11 -12.08 -3.51
CA VAL A 75 -1.51 -12.50 -3.60
C VAL A 75 -2.10 -11.96 -4.89
N PHE A 76 -2.93 -12.77 -5.57
CA PHE A 76 -3.64 -12.32 -6.76
C PHE A 76 -5.07 -12.89 -6.79
N PRO A 77 -6.12 -12.05 -6.97
CA PRO A 77 -6.04 -10.60 -7.09
C PRO A 77 -5.56 -9.93 -5.79
N CYS A 78 -5.01 -8.71 -5.92
CA CYS A 78 -4.51 -7.92 -4.78
C CYS A 78 -5.63 -7.25 -3.98
N GLY A 79 -6.88 -7.69 -4.13
CA GLY A 79 -8.05 -7.16 -3.45
C GLY A 79 -9.34 -7.69 -4.02
N GLY A 80 -10.47 -7.04 -3.67
CA GLY A 80 -11.78 -7.45 -4.12
C GLY A 80 -12.90 -6.52 -3.70
N PRO A 81 -14.15 -6.80 -4.12
CA PRO A 81 -15.30 -5.99 -3.74
C PRO A 81 -15.54 -6.03 -2.23
N ALA A 82 -15.78 -4.85 -1.63
CA ALA A 82 -16.20 -4.75 -0.24
C ALA A 82 -17.48 -5.58 0.00
N GLY A 83 -17.52 -6.31 1.12
CA GLY A 83 -18.64 -7.19 1.48
C GLY A 83 -18.62 -8.58 0.83
N ALA A 84 -17.67 -8.88 -0.05
CA ALA A 84 -17.57 -10.15 -0.76
C ALA A 84 -16.49 -11.09 -0.21
N ARG A 85 -16.49 -12.34 -0.67
CA ARG A 85 -15.37 -13.26 -0.60
C ARG A 85 -14.80 -13.48 -1.99
N VAL A 86 -13.49 -13.47 -2.10
CA VAL A 86 -12.80 -13.55 -3.38
C VAL A 86 -11.78 -14.68 -3.34
N PRO A 87 -11.88 -15.69 -4.21
CA PRO A 87 -10.82 -16.68 -4.35
C PRO A 87 -9.55 -16.00 -4.88
N ALA A 88 -8.42 -16.33 -4.26
CA ALA A 88 -7.14 -15.75 -4.62
C ALA A 88 -6.05 -16.82 -4.68
N SER A 89 -5.08 -16.62 -5.54
CA SER A 89 -3.82 -17.35 -5.52
C SER A 89 -2.82 -16.68 -4.60
N VAL A 90 -1.99 -17.46 -3.94
CA VAL A 90 -0.88 -16.98 -3.11
C VAL A 90 0.43 -17.58 -3.59
N SER A 91 1.47 -16.78 -3.57
CA SER A 91 2.86 -17.19 -3.78
C SER A 91 3.67 -16.91 -2.53
N GLY A 92 4.72 -17.70 -2.31
CA GLY A 92 5.56 -17.52 -1.12
C GLY A 92 6.36 -18.76 -0.76
N TRP A 93 6.88 -18.76 0.44
CA TRP A 93 7.73 -19.82 0.97
C TRP A 93 6.99 -20.66 2.02
N ASN A 94 7.24 -21.96 2.02
CA ASN A 94 6.64 -22.93 2.97
C ASN A 94 5.11 -22.88 3.04
N LEU A 95 4.44 -22.47 1.96
CA LEU A 95 2.99 -22.39 1.92
C LEU A 95 2.38 -23.79 1.84
N PRO A 96 1.29 -24.09 2.59
CA PRO A 96 0.59 -25.37 2.53
C PRO A 96 -0.19 -25.57 1.23
N GLY A 97 -0.37 -24.51 0.44
CA GLY A 97 -1.09 -24.49 -0.83
C GLY A 97 -0.95 -23.17 -1.54
N ALA A 98 -1.31 -23.13 -2.82
CA ALA A 98 -1.20 -21.95 -3.68
C ALA A 98 -2.50 -21.13 -3.79
N SER A 99 -3.53 -21.45 -3.01
CA SER A 99 -4.85 -20.79 -3.05
C SER A 99 -5.32 -20.41 -1.66
N THR A 100 -6.10 -19.32 -1.59
CA THR A 100 -6.75 -18.82 -0.39
C THR A 100 -8.06 -18.13 -0.74
N GLU A 101 -8.77 -17.65 0.25
CA GLU A 101 -9.97 -16.81 0.07
C GLU A 101 -9.77 -15.50 0.84
N LEU A 102 -9.86 -14.37 0.13
CA LEU A 102 -9.88 -13.05 0.74
C LEU A 102 -11.30 -12.74 1.22
N ASP A 103 -11.47 -12.45 2.50
CA ASP A 103 -12.79 -12.17 3.09
C ASP A 103 -12.93 -10.68 3.41
N PHE A 104 -13.70 -9.98 2.57
CA PHE A 104 -14.00 -8.55 2.72
C PHE A 104 -15.35 -8.27 3.37
N ARG A 105 -16.04 -9.28 3.90
CA ARG A 105 -17.36 -9.11 4.52
C ARG A 105 -17.27 -8.26 5.77
N GLY A 106 -18.14 -7.24 5.84
CA GLY A 106 -18.17 -6.27 6.94
C GLY A 106 -17.05 -5.22 6.89
N LEU A 107 -16.18 -5.27 5.87
CA LEU A 107 -15.17 -4.24 5.65
C LEU A 107 -15.71 -3.12 4.78
N GLN A 108 -15.27 -1.90 5.06
CA GLN A 108 -15.49 -0.74 4.21
C GLN A 108 -14.40 -0.70 3.12
N PRO A 109 -14.66 0.01 2.00
CA PRO A 109 -13.62 0.26 1.00
C PRO A 109 -12.36 0.85 1.63
N GLY A 110 -11.19 0.38 1.18
CA GLY A 110 -9.90 0.81 1.67
C GLY A 110 -8.89 -0.30 1.81
N LEU A 111 -7.71 0.07 2.32
CA LEU A 111 -6.60 -0.86 2.57
C LEU A 111 -6.93 -1.76 3.78
N CYS A 112 -6.76 -3.07 3.61
CA CYS A 112 -6.94 -4.08 4.64
C CYS A 112 -5.67 -4.94 4.77
N LEU A 113 -5.40 -5.44 5.97
CA LEU A 113 -4.33 -6.43 6.18
C LEU A 113 -4.96 -7.82 6.22
N PHE A 114 -4.37 -8.74 5.49
CA PHE A 114 -4.82 -10.12 5.37
C PHE A 114 -3.71 -11.10 5.71
N GLN A 115 -4.00 -12.07 6.58
CA GLN A 115 -3.11 -13.15 6.94
C GLN A 115 -3.55 -14.43 6.24
N ALA A 116 -2.77 -14.89 5.25
CA ALA A 116 -3.03 -16.16 4.57
C ALA A 116 -2.33 -17.32 5.26
N CYS A 117 -2.99 -18.49 5.32
CA CYS A 117 -2.36 -19.76 5.66
C CYS A 117 -1.57 -19.74 7.00
N ARG A 118 -1.94 -18.92 7.96
CA ARG A 118 -1.16 -18.65 9.19
C ARG A 118 0.28 -18.23 8.91
N SER A 119 0.47 -17.44 7.85
CA SER A 119 1.79 -16.91 7.49
C SER A 119 2.39 -16.07 8.61
N ALA A 120 3.72 -15.95 8.62
CA ALA A 120 4.44 -15.08 9.55
C ALA A 120 4.20 -13.59 9.28
N ASN A 121 3.74 -13.25 8.07
CA ASN A 121 3.45 -11.89 7.64
C ASN A 121 1.98 -11.70 7.30
N GLU A 122 1.54 -10.45 7.41
CA GLU A 122 0.29 -9.96 6.83
C GLU A 122 0.60 -9.26 5.51
N ILE A 123 -0.31 -9.38 4.55
CA ILE A 123 -0.23 -8.70 3.25
C ILE A 123 -1.33 -7.66 3.12
N PRO A 124 -1.01 -6.47 2.63
CA PRO A 124 -2.00 -5.47 2.32
C PRO A 124 -2.80 -5.88 1.07
N VAL A 125 -4.12 -5.79 1.17
CA VAL A 125 -5.08 -5.98 0.08
C VAL A 125 -6.07 -4.82 0.09
N HIS A 126 -6.72 -4.53 -1.04
CA HIS A 126 -7.63 -3.40 -1.14
C HIS A 126 -9.07 -3.85 -1.37
N ALA A 127 -9.98 -3.46 -0.46
CA ALA A 127 -11.41 -3.56 -0.68
C ALA A 127 -11.91 -2.37 -1.51
N ASP A 128 -12.80 -2.58 -2.47
CA ASP A 128 -13.33 -1.50 -3.31
C ASP A 128 -14.85 -1.59 -3.46
N ALA A 129 -15.49 -0.45 -3.76
CA ALA A 129 -16.92 -0.36 -4.04
C ALA A 129 -17.23 -0.33 -5.55
N LEU A 130 -16.22 -0.17 -6.40
CA LEU A 130 -16.40 -0.13 -7.84
C LEU A 130 -16.55 -1.55 -8.43
N PRO A 131 -17.22 -1.68 -9.58
CA PRO A 131 -17.25 -2.95 -10.33
C PRO A 131 -15.84 -3.42 -10.67
N GLU A 132 -15.61 -4.74 -10.62
CA GLU A 132 -14.31 -5.32 -10.89
C GLU A 132 -14.30 -6.15 -12.17
N ARG A 133 -13.14 -6.16 -12.82
CA ARG A 133 -12.81 -7.02 -13.95
C ARG A 133 -11.40 -7.58 -13.79
N PHE A 134 -11.18 -8.74 -14.35
CA PHE A 134 -9.83 -9.25 -14.60
C PHE A 134 -9.41 -8.85 -16.01
N GLU A 135 -8.13 -8.60 -16.19
CA GLU A 135 -7.56 -8.53 -17.52
C GLU A 135 -7.66 -9.89 -18.23
N SER A 136 -7.43 -9.90 -19.52
CA SER A 136 -7.45 -11.11 -20.33
C SER A 136 -6.29 -11.11 -21.32
N GLU A 137 -5.34 -11.97 -21.07
CA GLU A 137 -4.17 -12.16 -21.90
C GLU A 137 -4.47 -12.93 -23.22
N PRO A 138 -3.73 -12.64 -24.32
CA PRO A 138 -2.75 -11.58 -24.46
C PRO A 138 -3.40 -10.21 -24.64
N ASN A 139 -2.85 -9.16 -23.98
CA ASN A 139 -3.39 -7.80 -24.01
C ASN A 139 -2.31 -6.71 -24.20
N ASP A 140 -1.13 -7.04 -24.73
CA ASP A 140 0.04 -6.16 -24.86
C ASP A 140 -0.18 -4.92 -25.76
N ALA A 141 -1.26 -4.86 -26.53
CA ALA A 141 -1.47 -3.82 -27.53
C ALA A 141 -2.92 -3.34 -27.61
N ARG A 142 -3.14 -2.14 -28.19
CA ARG A 142 -4.48 -1.57 -28.41
C ARG A 142 -5.42 -2.51 -29.15
N THR A 143 -4.92 -3.36 -30.04
CA THR A 143 -5.72 -4.27 -30.86
C THR A 143 -6.29 -5.44 -30.08
N ASN A 144 -5.62 -5.88 -29.03
CA ASN A 144 -6.02 -6.99 -28.15
C ASN A 144 -6.30 -6.53 -26.71
N ALA A 145 -6.46 -5.22 -26.51
CA ALA A 145 -6.73 -4.62 -25.19
C ALA A 145 -8.00 -5.17 -24.54
N THR A 146 -7.93 -5.41 -23.23
CA THR A 146 -9.09 -5.76 -22.41
C THR A 146 -10.14 -4.65 -22.44
N SER A 147 -11.36 -4.94 -22.88
CA SER A 147 -12.43 -3.96 -23.01
C SER A 147 -13.24 -3.85 -21.73
N VAL A 148 -13.44 -2.60 -21.25
CA VAL A 148 -14.15 -2.33 -20.00
C VAL A 148 -15.16 -1.18 -20.16
N SER A 149 -16.13 -1.12 -19.24
CA SER A 149 -17.02 0.03 -19.04
C SER A 149 -16.65 0.75 -17.75
N LEU A 150 -16.59 2.07 -17.77
CA LEU A 150 -16.29 2.90 -16.59
C LEU A 150 -17.54 3.10 -15.71
N PRO A 151 -17.40 3.24 -14.37
CA PRO A 151 -16.17 3.07 -13.61
C PRO A 151 -15.83 1.59 -13.37
N VAL A 152 -14.54 1.27 -13.18
CA VAL A 152 -14.10 -0.11 -12.99
C VAL A 152 -12.76 -0.18 -12.24
N ILE A 153 -12.54 -1.28 -11.50
CA ILE A 153 -11.24 -1.76 -11.07
C ILE A 153 -10.85 -2.93 -11.99
N VAL A 154 -9.70 -2.84 -12.62
CA VAL A 154 -9.10 -3.96 -13.37
C VAL A 154 -8.04 -4.61 -12.50
N ASN A 155 -8.20 -5.90 -12.21
CA ASN A 155 -7.20 -6.72 -11.55
C ASN A 155 -6.29 -7.31 -12.64
N GLY A 156 -5.02 -6.90 -12.61
CA GLY A 156 -4.04 -7.31 -13.61
C GLY A 156 -2.72 -7.75 -13.00
N ARG A 157 -1.85 -8.31 -13.83
CA ARG A 157 -0.53 -8.76 -13.44
C ARG A 157 0.44 -8.65 -14.61
N ILE A 158 1.55 -7.96 -14.40
CA ILE A 158 2.67 -7.95 -15.34
C ILE A 158 3.30 -9.35 -15.38
N ASP A 159 2.82 -10.21 -16.27
CA ASP A 159 3.08 -11.65 -16.24
C ASP A 159 4.54 -12.03 -16.55
N ARG A 160 5.25 -11.22 -17.33
CA ARG A 160 6.63 -11.45 -17.77
C ARG A 160 7.44 -10.16 -17.88
N PRO A 161 8.77 -10.24 -17.90
CA PRO A 161 9.61 -9.07 -18.14
C PRO A 161 9.30 -8.38 -19.47
N GLY A 162 9.08 -7.06 -19.41
CA GLY A 162 8.74 -6.21 -20.57
C GLY A 162 7.28 -6.26 -21.01
N ASP A 163 6.42 -6.85 -20.23
CA ASP A 163 4.98 -6.92 -20.43
C ASP A 163 4.30 -5.56 -20.33
N TRP A 164 3.22 -5.40 -21.09
CA TRP A 164 2.35 -4.22 -21.05
C TRP A 164 0.89 -4.66 -21.13
N ASP A 165 0.09 -4.21 -20.19
CA ASP A 165 -1.32 -4.51 -20.16
C ASP A 165 -2.13 -3.35 -20.72
N ALA A 166 -2.89 -3.62 -21.78
CA ALA A 166 -3.74 -2.65 -22.43
C ALA A 166 -5.20 -2.82 -22.01
N VAL A 167 -5.81 -1.73 -21.53
CA VAL A 167 -7.23 -1.65 -21.18
C VAL A 167 -7.89 -0.56 -22.00
N ARG A 168 -8.95 -0.88 -22.73
CA ARG A 168 -9.68 0.07 -23.56
C ARG A 168 -11.09 0.35 -23.06
N PHE A 169 -11.53 1.59 -23.22
CA PHE A 169 -12.86 2.07 -22.84
C PHE A 169 -13.36 3.15 -23.80
N GLU A 170 -14.68 3.35 -23.84
CA GLU A 170 -15.31 4.45 -24.58
C GLU A 170 -15.26 5.73 -23.72
N GLY A 171 -14.65 6.79 -24.27
CA GLY A 171 -14.55 8.10 -23.64
C GLY A 171 -15.32 9.16 -24.42
N ARG A 172 -15.80 10.20 -23.73
CA ARG A 172 -16.49 11.36 -24.32
C ARG A 172 -15.66 12.63 -24.13
N ALA A 173 -15.68 13.49 -25.14
CA ALA A 173 -15.02 14.78 -25.05
C ALA A 173 -15.56 15.60 -23.87
N GLY A 174 -14.65 16.13 -23.06
CA GLY A 174 -14.98 16.92 -21.87
C GLY A 174 -15.00 16.12 -20.56
N ASP A 175 -15.13 14.79 -20.61
CA ASP A 175 -15.04 13.95 -19.42
C ASP A 175 -13.64 14.01 -18.82
N SER A 176 -13.54 13.80 -17.50
CA SER A 176 -12.29 13.64 -16.80
C SER A 176 -12.10 12.17 -16.41
N LEU A 177 -10.95 11.61 -16.73
CA LEU A 177 -10.54 10.26 -16.37
C LEU A 177 -9.48 10.30 -15.29
N VAL A 178 -9.66 9.50 -14.26
CA VAL A 178 -8.59 9.09 -13.35
C VAL A 178 -8.18 7.66 -13.71
N ALA A 179 -6.87 7.45 -13.89
CA ALA A 179 -6.26 6.13 -13.94
C ALA A 179 -5.23 6.05 -12.81
N GLU A 180 -5.46 5.17 -11.86
CA GLU A 180 -4.65 4.99 -10.65
C GLU A 180 -4.30 3.52 -10.46
N VAL A 181 -3.02 3.23 -10.33
CA VAL A 181 -2.52 1.90 -10.01
C VAL A 181 -2.37 1.76 -8.49
N TYR A 182 -2.76 0.62 -7.98
CA TYR A 182 -2.49 0.15 -6.63
C TYR A 182 -1.61 -1.10 -6.77
N ALA A 183 -0.33 -0.97 -6.49
CA ALA A 183 0.64 -2.05 -6.58
C ALA A 183 1.60 -2.01 -5.40
N ARG A 184 2.48 -1.02 -5.31
CA ARG A 184 3.45 -0.85 -4.23
C ARG A 184 2.77 -0.76 -2.86
N ARG A 185 1.64 -0.07 -2.78
CA ARG A 185 0.78 0.00 -1.58
C ARG A 185 0.24 -1.35 -1.14
N LEU A 186 0.18 -2.32 -2.05
CA LEU A 186 -0.27 -3.69 -1.83
C LEU A 186 0.90 -4.68 -1.71
N ASP A 187 2.10 -4.19 -1.44
CA ASP A 187 3.32 -4.99 -1.31
C ASP A 187 3.72 -5.73 -2.60
N SER A 188 3.17 -5.31 -3.75
CA SER A 188 3.57 -5.81 -5.06
C SER A 188 4.93 -5.21 -5.47
N PRO A 189 5.83 -5.98 -6.10
CA PRO A 189 7.09 -5.45 -6.58
C PRO A 189 6.97 -4.52 -7.79
N VAL A 190 5.79 -4.39 -8.39
CA VAL A 190 5.55 -3.51 -9.55
C VAL A 190 5.93 -2.07 -9.23
N ASP A 191 6.79 -1.50 -10.07
CA ASP A 191 7.10 -0.07 -10.15
C ASP A 191 6.37 0.47 -11.37
N SER A 192 5.12 0.91 -11.16
CA SER A 192 4.15 1.06 -12.24
C SER A 192 4.42 2.27 -13.12
N VAL A 193 4.10 2.14 -14.41
CA VAL A 193 3.96 3.25 -15.35
C VAL A 193 2.63 3.15 -16.07
N VAL A 194 1.87 4.25 -16.11
CA VAL A 194 0.58 4.36 -16.79
C VAL A 194 0.66 5.33 -17.95
N ARG A 195 0.10 4.97 -19.10
CA ARG A 195 0.00 5.83 -20.28
C ARG A 195 -1.45 5.86 -20.78
N LEU A 196 -1.95 7.05 -21.10
CA LEU A 196 -3.24 7.23 -21.74
C LEU A 196 -3.04 7.54 -23.23
N ILE A 197 -3.67 6.73 -24.08
CA ILE A 197 -3.63 6.85 -25.55
C ILE A 197 -5.02 7.25 -26.03
N ASP A 198 -5.10 8.28 -26.85
CA ASP A 198 -6.36 8.79 -27.42
C ASP A 198 -6.87 7.92 -28.59
N PRO A 199 -8.08 8.19 -29.12
CA PRO A 199 -8.63 7.45 -30.26
C PRO A 199 -7.77 7.52 -31.51
N SER A 200 -6.96 8.58 -31.70
CA SER A 200 -6.05 8.72 -32.83
C SER A 200 -4.77 7.88 -32.71
N GLY A 201 -4.50 7.33 -31.52
CA GLY A 201 -3.27 6.58 -31.22
C GLY A 201 -2.16 7.42 -30.62
N LYS A 202 -2.41 8.68 -30.28
CA LYS A 202 -1.45 9.57 -29.65
C LYS A 202 -1.48 9.40 -28.12
N GLN A 203 -0.30 9.34 -27.50
CA GLN A 203 -0.16 9.42 -26.05
C GLN A 203 -0.52 10.84 -25.59
N VAL A 204 -1.52 10.98 -24.72
CA VAL A 204 -2.01 12.27 -24.21
C VAL A 204 -1.64 12.52 -22.77
N ALA A 205 -1.34 11.47 -22.01
CA ALA A 205 -0.85 11.56 -20.64
C ALA A 205 0.00 10.34 -20.30
N ALA A 206 0.94 10.50 -19.35
CA ALA A 206 1.67 9.42 -18.73
C ALA A 206 2.09 9.83 -17.31
N ASN A 207 2.26 8.85 -16.45
CA ASN A 207 2.78 9.02 -15.09
C ASN A 207 3.41 7.70 -14.65
N ASP A 208 4.54 7.77 -13.96
CA ASP A 208 5.23 6.63 -13.34
C ASP A 208 5.26 6.73 -11.81
N ASP A 209 5.22 7.93 -11.26
CA ASP A 209 5.19 8.18 -9.82
C ASP A 209 4.15 9.23 -9.47
N ARG A 210 3.33 8.96 -8.45
CA ARG A 210 2.49 9.99 -7.87
C ARG A 210 3.31 10.86 -6.94
N GLU A 211 3.58 12.11 -7.33
CA GLU A 211 4.14 13.10 -6.42
C GLU A 211 3.10 13.59 -5.41
N ASP A 212 3.25 13.20 -4.16
CA ASP A 212 2.52 13.80 -3.04
C ASP A 212 3.50 14.51 -2.11
N LYS A 213 3.75 15.79 -2.41
CA LYS A 213 4.69 16.64 -1.65
C LYS A 213 4.23 16.92 -0.21
N GLY A 214 2.92 16.77 0.05
CA GLY A 214 2.32 17.04 1.37
C GLY A 214 2.45 15.92 2.37
N ALA A 215 2.76 14.75 1.91
CA ALA A 215 2.71 13.59 2.77
C ALA A 215 3.76 13.59 3.88
N GLY A 216 4.92 14.25 3.72
CA GLY A 216 5.97 14.37 4.76
C GLY A 216 6.41 13.06 5.41
N LEU A 217 5.77 11.97 5.04
CA LEU A 217 5.87 10.61 5.52
C LEU A 217 6.10 9.70 4.31
N ASN A 218 6.61 8.51 4.53
CA ASN A 218 6.78 7.50 3.49
C ASN A 218 5.47 7.33 2.72
N THR A 219 5.42 7.87 1.53
CA THR A 219 4.31 7.74 0.61
C THR A 219 4.68 6.72 -0.46
N HIS A 220 3.68 6.00 -0.94
CA HIS A 220 3.89 5.03 -2.01
C HIS A 220 3.92 5.75 -3.36
N HIS A 221 4.93 6.58 -3.60
CA HIS A 221 5.09 7.38 -4.82
C HIS A 221 5.23 6.54 -6.09
N ALA A 222 5.71 5.29 -5.95
CA ALA A 222 5.88 4.37 -7.08
C ALA A 222 4.57 3.82 -7.67
N ASP A 223 3.40 4.15 -7.08
CA ASP A 223 2.11 3.82 -7.68
C ASP A 223 1.67 4.97 -8.60
N SER A 224 1.56 4.68 -9.90
CA SER A 224 1.20 5.68 -10.91
C SER A 224 -0.22 6.22 -10.73
N TYR A 225 -0.37 7.52 -10.94
CA TYR A 225 -1.65 8.20 -10.94
C TYR A 225 -1.70 9.25 -12.05
N LEU A 226 -2.74 9.24 -12.86
CA LEU A 226 -3.01 10.34 -13.79
C LEU A 226 -4.48 10.76 -13.70
N CYS A 227 -4.70 12.07 -13.86
CA CYS A 227 -6.02 12.64 -14.08
C CYS A 227 -5.96 13.45 -15.37
N ALA A 228 -6.77 13.09 -16.36
CA ALA A 228 -6.73 13.71 -17.67
C ALA A 228 -8.13 14.05 -18.18
N ARG A 229 -8.28 15.21 -18.82
CA ARG A 229 -9.50 15.57 -19.55
C ARG A 229 -9.44 14.94 -20.94
N LEU A 230 -10.49 14.22 -21.31
CA LEU A 230 -10.64 13.61 -22.62
C LEU A 230 -11.03 14.69 -23.65
N LEU A 231 -10.30 14.75 -24.77
CA LEU A 231 -10.44 15.83 -25.75
C LEU A 231 -11.32 15.46 -26.94
N ALA A 232 -11.62 14.17 -27.13
CA ALA A 232 -12.41 13.66 -28.23
C ALA A 232 -13.32 12.52 -27.78
N ASP A 233 -14.39 12.27 -28.53
CA ASP A 233 -15.17 11.05 -28.39
C ASP A 233 -14.42 9.88 -29.03
N GLY A 234 -14.55 8.69 -28.45
CA GLY A 234 -14.03 7.45 -29.02
C GLY A 234 -13.33 6.54 -28.06
N VAL A 235 -12.64 5.52 -28.59
CA VAL A 235 -11.97 4.48 -27.82
C VAL A 235 -10.60 4.96 -27.35
N TYR A 236 -10.44 5.09 -26.05
CA TYR A 236 -9.18 5.34 -25.38
C TYR A 236 -8.54 4.03 -24.93
N THR A 237 -7.23 4.03 -24.77
CA THR A 237 -6.48 2.90 -24.21
C THR A 237 -5.59 3.38 -23.08
N VAL A 238 -5.67 2.71 -21.94
CA VAL A 238 -4.69 2.83 -20.84
C VAL A 238 -3.73 1.67 -20.96
N LEU A 239 -2.44 1.98 -20.93
CA LEU A 239 -1.36 0.99 -20.86
C LEU A 239 -0.77 1.02 -19.46
N VAL A 240 -0.59 -0.15 -18.86
CA VAL A 240 0.11 -0.36 -17.58
C VAL A 240 1.36 -1.19 -17.86
N GLY A 241 2.48 -0.85 -17.24
CA GLY A 241 3.71 -1.59 -17.33
C GLY A 241 4.58 -1.38 -16.09
N ASP A 242 5.71 -2.06 -16.05
CA ASP A 242 6.73 -1.89 -15.00
C ASP A 242 7.90 -1.04 -15.54
N THR A 243 8.33 -0.02 -14.77
CA THR A 243 9.41 0.90 -15.19
C THR A 243 10.74 0.18 -15.38
N GLN A 244 11.00 -0.85 -14.57
CA GLN A 244 12.21 -1.67 -14.64
C GLN A 244 12.10 -2.82 -15.65
N ARG A 245 10.93 -2.94 -16.32
CA ARG A 245 10.60 -4.04 -17.24
C ARG A 245 10.72 -5.42 -16.60
N ALA A 246 10.46 -5.51 -15.30
CA ALA A 246 10.34 -6.75 -14.57
C ALA A 246 8.92 -7.32 -14.72
N GLY A 247 8.68 -8.54 -14.23
CA GLY A 247 7.37 -9.18 -14.27
C GLY A 247 7.41 -10.57 -13.68
N GLY A 248 6.25 -11.15 -13.40
CA GLY A 248 6.14 -12.50 -12.85
C GLY A 248 4.95 -12.70 -11.91
N PRO A 249 4.83 -13.86 -11.27
CA PRO A 249 3.65 -14.22 -10.47
C PRO A 249 3.34 -13.27 -9.29
N ALA A 250 4.34 -12.52 -8.79
CA ALA A 250 4.18 -11.58 -7.69
C ALA A 250 3.80 -10.16 -8.15
N TYR A 251 3.83 -9.89 -9.47
CA TYR A 251 3.65 -8.56 -10.05
C TYR A 251 2.19 -8.18 -10.28
N GLY A 252 1.32 -8.51 -9.32
CA GLY A 252 -0.09 -8.14 -9.38
C GLY A 252 -0.32 -6.65 -9.14
N TYR A 253 -1.37 -6.11 -9.75
CA TYR A 253 -1.81 -4.73 -9.54
C TYR A 253 -3.34 -4.62 -9.61
N ARG A 254 -3.86 -3.49 -9.17
CA ARG A 254 -5.25 -3.06 -9.36
C ARG A 254 -5.23 -1.70 -10.06
N LEU A 255 -5.91 -1.58 -11.19
CA LEU A 255 -6.06 -0.34 -11.94
C LEU A 255 -7.47 0.22 -11.75
N ARG A 256 -7.59 1.37 -11.09
CA ARG A 256 -8.84 2.14 -11.05
C ARG A 256 -8.97 3.00 -12.30
N LEU A 257 -10.08 2.86 -13.01
CA LEU A 257 -10.50 3.75 -14.08
C LEU A 257 -11.87 4.33 -13.73
N SER A 258 -11.92 5.63 -13.48
CA SER A 258 -13.17 6.30 -13.07
C SER A 258 -13.15 7.80 -13.38
N ALA A 259 -14.30 8.46 -13.29
CA ALA A 259 -14.29 9.90 -13.05
C ALA A 259 -13.61 10.22 -11.71
N PRO A 260 -13.07 11.44 -11.52
CA PRO A 260 -12.55 11.87 -10.23
C PRO A 260 -13.57 11.67 -9.11
N GLN A 261 -13.12 11.11 -8.00
CA GLN A 261 -13.88 10.91 -6.77
C GLN A 261 -13.15 11.65 -5.63
N PRO A 262 -13.43 12.97 -5.47
CA PRO A 262 -12.74 13.77 -4.47
C PRO A 262 -12.89 13.18 -3.06
N ASP A 263 -11.74 12.84 -2.45
CA ASP A 263 -11.66 12.20 -1.14
C ASP A 263 -10.32 12.57 -0.46
N PHE A 264 -10.10 12.10 0.76
CA PHE A 264 -8.85 12.28 1.48
C PHE A 264 -8.57 11.11 2.42
N GLU A 265 -7.29 10.89 2.70
CA GLU A 265 -6.82 10.06 3.80
C GLU A 265 -6.15 10.92 4.86
N LEU A 266 -6.15 10.45 6.10
CA LEU A 266 -5.49 11.11 7.22
C LEU A 266 -4.32 10.29 7.74
N ARG A 267 -3.24 10.99 8.06
CA ARG A 267 -2.14 10.45 8.88
C ARG A 267 -1.89 11.38 10.04
N VAL A 268 -1.65 10.83 11.22
CA VAL A 268 -1.41 11.61 12.43
C VAL A 268 -0.08 11.19 13.05
N THR A 269 0.72 12.17 13.42
CA THR A 269 2.01 11.96 14.09
C THR A 269 2.12 12.77 15.37
N PRO A 270 2.81 12.22 16.38
CA PRO A 270 3.30 10.84 16.49
C PRO A 270 2.15 9.83 16.71
N SER A 271 2.40 8.55 16.39
CA SER A 271 1.41 7.47 16.55
C SER A 271 1.24 6.99 17.99
N GLY A 272 2.19 7.28 18.86
CA GLY A 272 2.18 6.97 20.29
C GLY A 272 2.59 8.20 21.11
N LEU A 273 1.92 8.40 22.24
CA LEU A 273 2.10 9.56 23.11
C LEU A 273 2.14 9.14 24.57
N ASN A 274 3.01 9.78 25.37
CA ASN A 274 2.93 9.78 26.82
C ASN A 274 2.43 11.14 27.27
N VAL A 275 1.22 11.19 27.84
CA VAL A 275 0.55 12.43 28.27
C VAL A 275 0.15 12.29 29.73
N ARG A 276 0.50 13.28 30.56
CA ARG A 276 0.00 13.32 31.93
C ARG A 276 -1.49 13.67 31.95
N ALA A 277 -2.23 13.16 32.95
CA ALA A 277 -3.60 13.51 33.16
C ALA A 277 -3.77 15.05 33.25
N GLY A 278 -4.75 15.60 32.54
CA GLY A 278 -5.01 17.02 32.42
C GLY A 278 -4.04 17.82 31.57
N ALA A 279 -2.97 17.19 31.02
CA ALA A 279 -2.00 17.87 30.16
C ALA A 279 -2.40 17.85 28.70
N SER A 280 -1.78 18.75 27.93
CA SER A 280 -1.98 18.90 26.49
C SER A 280 -0.68 18.62 25.73
N VAL A 281 -0.79 17.98 24.57
CA VAL A 281 0.35 17.67 23.68
C VAL A 281 0.02 18.04 22.25
N PRO A 282 1.00 18.51 21.48
CA PRO A 282 0.81 18.79 20.06
C PRO A 282 0.83 17.50 19.23
N LEU A 283 -0.02 17.47 18.21
CA LEU A 283 -0.10 16.45 17.16
C LEU A 283 -0.10 17.15 15.81
N THR A 284 0.39 16.46 14.79
CA THR A 284 0.27 16.93 13.40
C THR A 284 -0.56 15.93 12.61
N ALA A 285 -1.62 16.41 11.97
CA ALA A 285 -2.39 15.65 11.00
C ALA A 285 -2.02 16.08 9.58
N PHE A 286 -1.80 15.10 8.72
CA PHE A 286 -1.55 15.27 7.29
C PHE A 286 -2.77 14.80 6.51
N ALA A 287 -3.20 15.60 5.52
CA ALA A 287 -4.26 15.25 4.58
C ALA A 287 -3.66 14.79 3.27
N LEU A 288 -3.82 13.52 2.94
CA LEU A 288 -3.51 12.96 1.64
C LEU A 288 -4.73 13.14 0.75
N ARG A 289 -4.79 14.29 0.06
CA ARG A 289 -5.94 14.67 -0.79
C ARG A 289 -5.93 13.89 -2.08
N LYS A 290 -7.10 13.38 -2.49
CA LYS A 290 -7.28 12.57 -3.68
C LYS A 290 -8.23 13.28 -4.66
N ASP A 291 -8.03 13.04 -5.94
CA ASP A 291 -8.94 13.41 -7.05
C ASP A 291 -9.41 14.87 -7.01
N GLY A 292 -8.53 15.79 -6.56
CA GLY A 292 -8.84 17.21 -6.51
C GLY A 292 -9.65 17.67 -5.29
N PHE A 293 -9.75 16.86 -4.23
CA PHE A 293 -10.37 17.30 -2.96
C PHE A 293 -9.61 18.49 -2.38
N THR A 294 -10.30 19.63 -2.19
CA THR A 294 -9.67 20.87 -1.69
C THR A 294 -10.33 21.45 -0.46
N ASN A 295 -11.46 20.90 0.00
CA ASN A 295 -12.20 21.44 1.13
C ASN A 295 -11.42 21.34 2.45
N ALA A 296 -11.84 22.13 3.45
CA ALA A 296 -11.34 21.99 4.82
C ALA A 296 -11.77 20.62 5.41
N ILE A 297 -10.95 20.09 6.31
CA ILE A 297 -11.19 18.81 6.97
C ILE A 297 -11.24 19.05 8.48
N SER A 298 -12.38 18.84 9.09
CA SER A 298 -12.54 18.88 10.56
C SER A 298 -12.13 17.53 11.15
N LEU A 299 -11.24 17.54 12.15
CA LEU A 299 -10.75 16.35 12.83
C LEU A 299 -11.55 16.09 14.10
N ALA A 300 -11.86 14.84 14.36
CA ALA A 300 -12.56 14.39 15.56
C ALA A 300 -11.99 13.06 16.08
N LEU A 301 -12.20 12.78 17.36
CA LEU A 301 -11.91 11.49 17.95
C LEU A 301 -13.14 10.59 17.85
N ALA A 302 -12.99 9.42 17.24
CA ALA A 302 -14.04 8.41 17.15
C ALA A 302 -13.96 7.43 18.31
N GLY A 303 -15.06 7.29 19.06
CA GLY A 303 -15.15 6.32 20.16
C GLY A 303 -14.15 6.54 21.31
N ALA A 304 -13.59 7.74 21.45
CA ALA A 304 -12.69 8.06 22.55
C ALA A 304 -13.43 8.06 23.89
N PRO A 305 -12.78 7.69 25.00
CA PRO A 305 -13.31 7.89 26.33
C PRO A 305 -13.64 9.36 26.59
N ALA A 306 -14.57 9.63 27.52
CA ALA A 306 -14.97 10.99 27.84
C ALA A 306 -13.78 11.83 28.35
N GLY A 307 -13.81 13.14 28.07
CA GLY A 307 -12.82 14.08 28.57
C GLY A 307 -11.62 14.36 27.69
N TYR A 308 -11.33 13.53 26.68
CA TYR A 308 -10.34 13.87 25.65
C TYR A 308 -10.86 14.98 24.73
N ARG A 309 -10.05 15.99 24.46
CA ARG A 309 -10.42 17.15 23.62
C ARG A 309 -9.35 17.45 22.60
N LEU A 310 -9.81 17.95 21.43
CA LEU A 310 -8.95 18.48 20.38
C LEU A 310 -9.17 19.98 20.25
N ASP A 311 -8.09 20.75 20.19
CA ASP A 311 -8.10 22.18 19.95
C ASP A 311 -7.29 22.53 18.69
N GLY A 312 -7.85 23.38 17.80
CA GLY A 312 -7.24 23.72 16.52
C GLY A 312 -7.29 22.60 15.47
N ALA A 313 -8.17 21.63 15.65
CA ALA A 313 -8.22 20.39 14.89
C ALA A 313 -9.01 20.53 13.57
N THR A 314 -8.58 21.47 12.71
CA THR A 314 -9.13 21.64 11.35
C THR A 314 -8.01 21.89 10.37
N ILE A 315 -7.88 21.02 9.36
CA ILE A 315 -6.98 21.23 8.23
C ILE A 315 -7.68 22.22 7.28
N PRO A 316 -7.11 23.43 7.04
CA PRO A 316 -7.75 24.41 6.16
C PRO A 316 -7.91 23.91 4.73
N ALA A 317 -8.82 24.52 3.98
CA ALA A 317 -8.99 24.25 2.56
C ALA A 317 -7.66 24.44 1.81
N GLY A 318 -7.29 23.47 0.99
CA GLY A 318 -6.03 23.47 0.22
C GLY A 318 -4.76 23.24 1.05
N ALA A 319 -4.82 23.21 2.38
CA ALA A 319 -3.66 22.89 3.22
C ALA A 319 -3.42 21.38 3.27
N GLU A 320 -2.17 20.98 3.40
CA GLU A 320 -1.74 19.59 3.43
C GLU A 320 -1.61 19.05 4.86
N GLN A 321 -1.51 19.94 5.86
CA GLN A 321 -1.37 19.55 7.26
C GLN A 321 -1.89 20.61 8.23
N VAL A 322 -2.09 20.20 9.48
CA VAL A 322 -2.33 21.08 10.62
C VAL A 322 -1.64 20.52 11.87
N THR A 323 -1.06 21.39 12.68
CA THR A 323 -0.68 21.06 14.06
C THR A 323 -1.82 21.48 14.98
N PHE A 324 -2.28 20.56 15.79
CA PHE A 324 -3.40 20.73 16.72
C PHE A 324 -3.02 20.16 18.08
N THR A 325 -3.85 20.38 19.10
CA THR A 325 -3.56 19.96 20.47
C THR A 325 -4.56 18.90 20.94
N LEU A 326 -4.05 17.80 21.50
CA LEU A 326 -4.82 16.81 22.24
C LEU A 326 -4.65 17.10 23.74
N THR A 327 -5.77 17.23 24.45
CA THR A 327 -5.80 17.37 25.93
C THR A 327 -6.38 16.10 26.54
N ALA A 328 -5.65 15.46 27.46
CA ALA A 328 -6.11 14.32 28.23
C ALA A 328 -7.01 14.78 29.40
N PRO A 329 -8.02 13.99 29.84
CA PRO A 329 -8.81 14.29 31.01
C PRO A 329 -7.98 14.21 32.30
N LEU A 330 -8.47 14.86 33.38
CA LEU A 330 -7.81 14.84 34.70
C LEU A 330 -7.82 13.45 35.35
N ASP A 331 -8.79 12.64 35.00
CA ASP A 331 -9.02 11.26 35.45
C ASP A 331 -8.63 10.22 34.42
N ALA A 332 -7.65 10.57 33.57
CA ALA A 332 -7.13 9.63 32.54
C ALA A 332 -6.62 8.34 33.22
N PRO A 333 -6.92 7.17 32.64
CA PRO A 333 -6.42 5.90 33.16
C PRO A 333 -4.91 5.77 32.98
N ASP A 334 -4.26 4.96 33.83
CA ASP A 334 -2.85 4.63 33.72
C ASP A 334 -2.55 3.64 32.57
N ASP A 335 -3.57 2.89 32.14
CA ASP A 335 -3.46 1.96 31.02
C ASP A 335 -3.46 2.68 29.67
N PRO A 336 -2.77 2.13 28.65
CA PRO A 336 -2.76 2.69 27.31
C PRO A 336 -4.17 2.80 26.70
N VAL A 337 -4.52 3.98 26.20
CA VAL A 337 -5.80 4.27 25.54
C VAL A 337 -5.59 4.36 24.02
N SER A 338 -6.34 3.56 23.26
CA SER A 338 -6.36 3.66 21.81
C SER A 338 -7.33 4.75 21.37
N LEU A 339 -6.82 5.78 20.69
CA LEU A 339 -7.61 6.87 20.15
C LEU A 339 -7.65 6.76 18.63
N LYS A 340 -8.85 6.74 18.05
CA LYS A 340 -9.05 6.76 16.59
C LYS A 340 -9.37 8.17 16.13
N MET A 341 -8.60 8.69 15.18
CA MET A 341 -8.86 9.98 14.54
C MET A 341 -9.73 9.80 13.30
N GLU A 342 -10.72 10.67 13.13
CA GLU A 342 -11.57 10.76 11.94
C GLU A 342 -11.53 12.18 11.38
N GLY A 343 -11.62 12.29 10.04
CA GLY A 343 -11.83 13.55 9.33
C GLY A 343 -13.22 13.63 8.72
N ARG A 344 -13.77 14.83 8.66
CA ARG A 344 -15.05 15.12 8.03
C ARG A 344 -14.99 16.40 7.20
#